data_2a3a592a23fb9630409f9b1ac0ad4af4
#
_entry.id   2a3a592a23fb9630409f9b1ac0ad4af4
#
_cell.length_a   1.000
_cell.length_b   1.000
_cell.length_c   1.000
_cell.angle_alpha   90.00
_cell.angle_beta   90.00
_cell.angle_gamma   90.00
#
_symmetry.space_group_name_H-M   'P 1'
#
loop_
_entity.id
_entity.type
_entity.pdbx_description
1 polymer ?
#
loop_
_entity_poly.entity_id
_entity_poly.type
_entity_poly.pdbx_seq_one_letter_code
_entity_poly.pdbx_strand_id
1 'polypeptide(L)'
;MGPRSLMLYSPDRTSKWFQFAVVGTFSAGLVLSPLAFAHEEHEKEKLAAAAEKTLTGEIVDLMCYADHNATGEKHASCAATCIKSGGPVAILSDGKTYLVVGDHKPMNDQLAEYAGKTITLKGKLASNGGIPVLENAEIVKK
;
A
#
# COMPACT_ATOMS: atom_id res chain seq x y z
N MET A 1 36.95 13.72 -13.55
CA MET A 1 36.32 14.80 -12.75
C MET A 1 35.44 15.61 -13.68
N GLY A 2 34.16 15.37 -13.72
CA GLY A 2 33.17 16.06 -14.53
C GLY A 2 32.22 16.86 -13.63
N PRO A 3 31.75 18.03 -14.04
CA PRO A 3 31.01 18.94 -13.17
C PRO A 3 29.57 18.47 -12.92
N ARG A 4 29.17 18.50 -11.66
CA ARG A 4 27.79 18.28 -11.20
C ARG A 4 26.92 19.46 -11.66
N SER A 5 25.96 19.20 -12.55
CA SER A 5 24.89 20.13 -12.87
C SER A 5 23.89 20.17 -11.70
N LEU A 6 23.92 21.24 -10.94
CA LEU A 6 22.87 21.61 -9.99
C LEU A 6 21.67 22.15 -10.80
N MET A 7 20.61 21.35 -10.91
CA MET A 7 19.31 21.88 -11.36
C MET A 7 18.70 22.73 -10.23
N LEU A 8 18.74 24.04 -10.44
CA LEU A 8 18.04 25.01 -9.63
C LEU A 8 16.54 24.90 -9.95
N TYR A 9 15.77 24.40 -9.02
CA TYR A 9 14.31 24.46 -9.04
C TYR A 9 13.88 25.91 -8.74
N SER A 10 13.33 26.61 -9.75
CA SER A 10 12.77 27.94 -9.63
C SER A 10 11.25 27.83 -9.43
N PRO A 11 10.68 28.25 -8.30
CA PRO A 11 9.23 28.36 -8.18
C PRO A 11 8.77 29.65 -8.85
N ASP A 12 8.02 29.52 -9.94
CA ASP A 12 7.33 30.64 -10.58
C ASP A 12 6.18 31.12 -9.68
N ARG A 13 6.38 32.31 -9.13
CA ARG A 13 5.43 32.99 -8.26
C ARG A 13 4.80 34.15 -9.05
N THR A 14 3.82 33.86 -9.89
CA THR A 14 2.92 34.88 -10.45
C THR A 14 1.47 34.60 -10.09
N SER A 15 1.13 34.81 -8.83
CA SER A 15 -0.25 34.91 -8.39
C SER A 15 -0.71 36.36 -8.61
N LYS A 16 -1.43 36.61 -9.70
CA LYS A 16 -2.12 37.87 -9.93
C LYS A 16 -3.32 37.96 -8.99
N TRP A 17 -3.23 38.83 -8.05
CA TRP A 17 -4.31 39.27 -7.16
C TRP A 17 -5.39 39.96 -7.97
N PHE A 18 -6.52 39.31 -8.19
CA PHE A 18 -7.74 39.99 -8.62
C PHE A 18 -8.46 40.50 -7.38
N GLN A 19 -8.34 41.82 -7.14
CA GLN A 19 -9.19 42.53 -6.18
C GLN A 19 -10.55 42.71 -6.82
N PHE A 20 -11.56 41.98 -6.36
CA PHE A 20 -12.96 42.36 -6.56
C PHE A 20 -13.50 42.95 -5.26
N ALA A 21 -13.65 44.26 -5.23
CA ALA A 21 -14.44 44.97 -4.25
C ALA A 21 -15.92 44.71 -4.57
N VAL A 22 -16.60 43.94 -3.76
CA VAL A 22 -18.08 43.87 -3.77
C VAL A 22 -18.56 44.34 -2.41
N VAL A 23 -19.09 45.57 -2.41
CA VAL A 23 -19.93 46.11 -1.35
C VAL A 23 -21.32 45.48 -1.52
N GLY A 24 -21.84 44.84 -0.50
CA GLY A 24 -23.19 44.26 -0.62
C GLY A 24 -23.66 43.57 0.67
N THR A 25 -24.37 44.35 1.50
CA THR A 25 -25.48 43.99 2.41
C THR A 25 -25.41 42.76 3.29
N PHE A 26 -25.34 43.03 4.59
CA PHE A 26 -25.62 42.12 5.70
C PHE A 26 -26.96 41.39 5.53
N SER A 27 -26.91 40.08 5.33
CA SER A 27 -28.04 39.19 5.57
C SER A 27 -27.55 38.11 6.51
N ALA A 28 -28.12 38.10 7.73
CA ALA A 28 -27.87 37.08 8.74
C ALA A 28 -28.46 35.74 8.27
N GLY A 29 -27.65 34.99 7.52
CA GLY A 29 -27.94 33.61 7.12
C GLY A 29 -27.14 32.67 8.01
N LEU A 30 -27.87 31.86 8.76
CA LEU A 30 -27.36 30.76 9.58
C LEU A 30 -26.64 29.78 8.66
N VAL A 31 -25.31 29.87 8.59
CA VAL A 31 -24.48 28.92 7.83
C VAL A 31 -24.38 27.66 8.66
N LEU A 32 -25.25 26.68 8.39
CA LEU A 32 -25.02 25.29 8.82
C LEU A 32 -23.77 24.82 8.08
N SER A 33 -22.68 24.70 8.82
CA SER A 33 -21.42 24.14 8.30
C SER A 33 -21.60 22.65 7.96
N PRO A 34 -21.34 22.21 6.72
CA PRO A 34 -21.32 20.79 6.39
C PRO A 34 -19.96 20.19 6.76
N LEU A 35 -19.62 20.16 8.06
CA LEU A 35 -18.38 19.54 8.55
C LEU A 35 -18.57 18.08 8.98
N ALA A 36 -19.78 17.51 8.82
CA ALA A 36 -20.09 16.18 9.32
C ALA A 36 -19.81 15.02 8.34
N PHE A 37 -19.59 15.28 7.04
CA PHE A 37 -19.51 14.19 6.04
C PHE A 37 -18.12 13.59 5.84
N ALA A 38 -17.05 14.27 6.22
CA ALA A 38 -15.68 13.77 5.98
C ALA A 38 -15.25 12.65 6.94
N HIS A 39 -15.91 12.50 8.08
CA HIS A 39 -15.51 11.53 9.10
C HIS A 39 -16.08 10.12 8.87
N GLU A 40 -17.23 10.04 8.22
CA GLU A 40 -17.91 8.76 7.98
C GLU A 40 -17.28 7.91 6.87
N GLU A 41 -16.66 8.52 5.87
CA GLU A 41 -16.01 7.78 4.78
C GLU A 41 -14.70 7.13 5.23
N HIS A 42 -13.89 7.83 6.03
CA HIS A 42 -12.66 7.27 6.60
C HIS A 42 -12.90 6.11 7.58
N GLU A 43 -14.02 6.13 8.30
CA GLU A 43 -14.36 5.07 9.24
C GLU A 43 -14.87 3.82 8.51
N LYS A 44 -15.61 4.00 7.42
CA LYS A 44 -16.07 2.90 6.54
C LYS A 44 -14.90 2.24 5.80
N GLU A 45 -13.92 3.02 5.33
CA GLU A 45 -12.72 2.50 4.69
C GLU A 45 -11.83 1.73 5.68
N LYS A 46 -11.69 2.24 6.90
CA LYS A 46 -10.96 1.57 7.98
C LYS A 46 -11.65 0.29 8.44
N LEU A 47 -12.98 0.26 8.48
CA LEU A 47 -13.76 -0.93 8.83
C LEU A 47 -13.74 -1.98 7.71
N ALA A 48 -13.77 -1.56 6.45
CA ALA A 48 -13.63 -2.44 5.30
C ALA A 48 -12.20 -3.02 5.19
N ALA A 49 -11.18 -2.24 5.55
CA ALA A 49 -9.79 -2.71 5.61
C ALA A 49 -9.53 -3.70 6.76
N ALA A 50 -10.36 -3.69 7.80
CA ALA A 50 -10.27 -4.64 8.90
C ALA A 50 -11.00 -5.97 8.64
N ALA A 51 -11.63 -6.15 7.48
CA ALA A 51 -12.33 -7.36 7.13
C ALA A 51 -11.36 -8.51 6.82
N GLU A 52 -11.74 -9.71 7.24
CA GLU A 52 -11.05 -10.93 6.86
C GLU A 52 -11.14 -11.12 5.33
N LYS A 53 -10.01 -11.36 4.70
CA LYS A 53 -9.88 -11.53 3.25
C LYS A 53 -9.18 -12.83 2.91
N THR A 54 -9.59 -13.42 1.81
CA THR A 54 -8.89 -14.53 1.19
C THR A 54 -8.26 -14.04 -0.10
N LEU A 55 -6.95 -14.16 -0.21
CA LEU A 55 -6.17 -13.76 -1.38
C LEU A 55 -5.57 -15.00 -2.02
N THR A 56 -5.71 -15.12 -3.32
CA THR A 56 -5.01 -16.13 -4.12
C THR A 56 -4.01 -15.43 -5.01
N GLY A 57 -2.75 -15.81 -4.92
CA GLY A 57 -1.69 -15.14 -5.66
C GLY A 57 -0.34 -15.82 -5.49
N GLU A 58 0.66 -15.25 -6.15
CA GLU A 58 2.03 -15.72 -6.11
C GLU A 58 2.76 -15.20 -4.87
N ILE A 59 3.53 -16.06 -4.21
CA ILE A 59 4.44 -15.65 -3.15
C ILE A 59 5.73 -15.11 -3.76
N VAL A 60 6.05 -13.87 -3.43
CA VAL A 60 7.23 -13.17 -3.94
C VAL A 60 8.08 -12.63 -2.81
N ASP A 61 9.39 -12.53 -3.05
CA ASP A 61 10.24 -11.61 -2.29
C ASP A 61 9.95 -10.19 -2.74
N LEU A 62 9.49 -9.34 -1.81
CA LEU A 62 9.02 -8.00 -2.16
C LEU A 62 10.13 -7.11 -2.71
N MET A 63 11.38 -7.29 -2.27
CA MET A 63 12.50 -6.49 -2.74
C MET A 63 12.84 -6.81 -4.19
N CYS A 64 13.00 -8.11 -4.50
CA CYS A 64 13.27 -8.54 -5.88
C CYS A 64 12.11 -8.20 -6.82
N TYR A 65 10.88 -8.32 -6.35
CA TYR A 65 9.71 -7.92 -7.13
C TYR A 65 9.70 -6.41 -7.42
N ALA A 66 9.93 -5.58 -6.42
CA ALA A 66 9.94 -4.12 -6.57
C ALA A 66 11.07 -3.61 -7.45
N ASP A 67 12.24 -4.23 -7.37
CA ASP A 67 13.44 -3.82 -8.10
C ASP A 67 13.39 -4.19 -9.58
N HIS A 68 12.98 -5.41 -9.91
CA HIS A 68 13.04 -5.92 -11.29
C HIS A 68 11.91 -6.88 -11.67
N ASN A 69 10.76 -6.78 -10.99
CA ASN A 69 9.56 -7.58 -11.30
C ASN A 69 9.81 -9.10 -11.28
N ALA A 70 10.60 -9.55 -10.30
CA ALA A 70 10.96 -10.97 -10.16
C ALA A 70 9.73 -11.80 -9.77
N THR A 71 9.23 -12.63 -10.69
CA THR A 71 8.05 -13.49 -10.52
C THR A 71 8.27 -14.86 -11.16
N GLY A 72 7.44 -15.80 -10.78
CA GLY A 72 7.35 -17.13 -11.38
C GLY A 72 8.49 -18.07 -11.00
N GLU A 73 8.42 -19.27 -11.56
CA GLU A 73 9.33 -20.37 -11.24
C GLU A 73 10.81 -20.04 -11.46
N LYS A 74 11.12 -19.18 -12.44
CA LYS A 74 12.49 -18.76 -12.72
C LYS A 74 13.16 -18.01 -11.56
N HIS A 75 12.36 -17.34 -10.74
CA HIS A 75 12.82 -16.57 -9.59
C HIS A 75 12.57 -17.28 -8.25
N ALA A 76 11.89 -18.42 -8.26
CA ALA A 76 11.47 -19.14 -7.04
C ALA A 76 12.65 -19.44 -6.09
N SER A 77 13.76 -19.91 -6.62
CA SER A 77 14.95 -20.24 -5.81
C SER A 77 15.60 -19.00 -5.18
N CYS A 78 15.71 -17.92 -5.96
CA CYS A 78 16.26 -16.63 -5.48
C CYS A 78 15.32 -16.05 -4.40
N ALA A 79 14.04 -15.95 -4.68
CA ALA A 79 13.05 -15.46 -3.75
C ALA A 79 13.02 -16.28 -2.44
N ALA A 80 13.05 -17.60 -2.52
CA ALA A 80 13.13 -18.47 -1.35
C ALA A 80 14.35 -18.18 -0.48
N THR A 81 15.49 -17.95 -1.09
CA THR A 81 16.74 -17.61 -0.39
C THR A 81 16.64 -16.25 0.30
N CYS A 82 16.15 -15.23 -0.40
CA CYS A 82 15.97 -13.88 0.15
C CYS A 82 14.97 -13.88 1.31
N ILE A 83 13.82 -14.54 1.14
CA ILE A 83 12.79 -14.68 2.19
C ILE A 83 13.36 -15.37 3.43
N LYS A 84 14.07 -16.50 3.28
CA LYS A 84 14.71 -17.20 4.40
C LYS A 84 15.77 -16.36 5.11
N SER A 85 16.41 -15.45 4.39
CA SER A 85 17.41 -14.52 4.97
C SER A 85 16.77 -13.31 5.66
N GLY A 86 15.44 -13.26 5.79
CA GLY A 86 14.70 -12.18 6.45
C GLY A 86 14.16 -11.12 5.50
N GLY A 87 14.21 -11.34 4.19
CA GLY A 87 13.57 -10.46 3.20
C GLY A 87 12.06 -10.39 3.39
N PRO A 88 11.43 -9.24 3.08
CA PRO A 88 9.99 -9.08 3.24
C PRO A 88 9.24 -9.94 2.23
N VAL A 89 8.34 -10.79 2.73
CA VAL A 89 7.51 -11.66 1.90
C VAL A 89 6.17 -11.00 1.58
N ALA A 90 5.73 -11.11 0.34
CA ALA A 90 4.45 -10.60 -0.11
C ALA A 90 3.67 -11.65 -0.94
N ILE A 91 2.36 -11.48 -1.01
CA ILE A 91 1.51 -12.15 -1.98
C ILE A 91 1.14 -11.17 -3.10
N LEU A 92 1.42 -11.55 -4.33
CA LEU A 92 1.02 -10.81 -5.53
C LEU A 92 -0.32 -11.36 -6.02
N SER A 93 -1.39 -10.61 -5.79
CA SER A 93 -2.76 -10.96 -6.14
C SER A 93 -3.40 -9.86 -6.95
N ASP A 94 -3.97 -10.20 -8.10
CA ASP A 94 -4.64 -9.24 -9.01
C ASP A 94 -3.80 -7.99 -9.32
N GLY A 95 -2.50 -8.17 -9.52
CA GLY A 95 -1.56 -7.10 -9.85
C GLY A 95 -1.21 -6.17 -8.67
N LYS A 96 -1.61 -6.52 -7.44
CA LYS A 96 -1.27 -5.79 -6.21
C LYS A 96 -0.45 -6.67 -5.29
N THR A 97 0.52 -6.07 -4.62
CA THR A 97 1.31 -6.74 -3.60
C THR A 97 0.76 -6.44 -2.22
N TYR A 98 0.67 -7.47 -1.39
CA TYR A 98 0.29 -7.37 0.01
C TYR A 98 1.40 -7.97 0.85
N LEU A 99 1.99 -7.19 1.75
CA LEU A 99 2.96 -7.70 2.71
C LEU A 99 2.27 -8.75 3.60
N VAL A 100 2.91 -9.88 3.83
CA VAL A 100 2.31 -10.99 4.59
C VAL A 100 2.98 -11.12 5.95
N VAL A 101 2.17 -11.09 6.99
CA VAL A 101 2.60 -11.34 8.38
C VAL A 101 1.61 -12.28 9.07
N GLY A 102 2.11 -13.12 9.94
CA GLY A 102 1.28 -13.94 10.82
C GLY A 102 0.74 -13.13 12.00
N ASP A 103 0.48 -13.77 13.10
CA ASP A 103 0.07 -13.12 14.35
C ASP A 103 1.26 -12.31 14.93
N HIS A 104 1.44 -11.08 14.41
CA HIS A 104 2.57 -10.18 14.70
C HIS A 104 3.96 -10.81 14.55
N LYS A 105 4.10 -11.82 13.69
CA LYS A 105 5.35 -12.55 13.44
C LYS A 105 5.61 -12.69 11.95
N PRO A 106 6.88 -12.72 11.54
CA PRO A 106 7.23 -13.11 10.17
C PRO A 106 6.75 -14.53 9.86
N MET A 107 6.34 -14.74 8.62
CA MET A 107 5.99 -16.07 8.08
C MET A 107 7.04 -16.60 7.09
N ASN A 108 8.23 -16.05 7.14
CA ASN A 108 9.30 -16.27 6.17
C ASN A 108 9.62 -17.77 5.99
N ASP A 109 9.81 -18.51 7.08
CA ASP A 109 10.16 -19.92 7.03
C ASP A 109 9.07 -20.77 6.34
N GLN A 110 7.80 -20.42 6.60
CA GLN A 110 6.68 -21.14 6.02
C GLN A 110 6.46 -20.75 4.55
N LEU A 111 6.58 -19.48 4.21
CA LEU A 111 6.26 -18.98 2.89
C LEU A 111 7.40 -19.10 1.87
N ALA A 112 8.64 -19.22 2.33
CA ALA A 112 9.77 -19.45 1.44
C ALA A 112 9.63 -20.76 0.61
N GLU A 113 8.93 -21.77 1.12
CA GLU A 113 8.67 -23.01 0.39
C GLU A 113 7.68 -22.83 -0.78
N TYR A 114 6.94 -21.72 -0.76
CA TYR A 114 5.95 -21.36 -1.77
C TYR A 114 6.43 -20.22 -2.69
N ALA A 115 7.68 -19.78 -2.54
CA ALA A 115 8.23 -18.72 -3.41
C ALA A 115 8.07 -19.07 -4.90
N GLY A 116 7.56 -18.13 -5.68
CA GLY A 116 7.25 -18.32 -7.10
C GLY A 116 6.03 -19.19 -7.39
N LYS A 117 5.29 -19.63 -6.36
CA LYS A 117 4.09 -20.46 -6.50
C LYS A 117 2.83 -19.69 -6.12
N THR A 118 1.74 -20.00 -6.80
CA THR A 118 0.41 -19.48 -6.46
C THR A 118 -0.20 -20.29 -5.33
N ILE A 119 -0.53 -19.63 -4.23
CA ILE A 119 -1.23 -20.21 -3.09
C ILE A 119 -2.40 -19.33 -2.66
N THR A 120 -3.21 -19.84 -1.74
CA THR A 120 -4.30 -19.06 -1.14
C THR A 120 -3.95 -18.79 0.32
N LEU A 121 -3.99 -17.51 0.69
CA LEU A 121 -3.85 -17.03 2.06
C LEU A 121 -5.16 -16.43 2.53
N LYS A 122 -5.47 -16.61 3.81
CA LYS A 122 -6.58 -15.96 4.50
C LYS A 122 -6.00 -15.12 5.64
N GLY A 123 -6.53 -13.93 5.86
CA GLY A 123 -6.06 -13.06 6.91
C GLY A 123 -6.86 -11.78 6.98
N LYS A 124 -6.46 -10.89 7.85
CA LYS A 124 -7.05 -9.55 7.98
C LYS A 124 -6.30 -8.56 7.09
N LEU A 125 -7.03 -7.89 6.21
CA LEU A 125 -6.43 -6.85 5.38
C LEU A 125 -6.35 -5.54 6.16
N ALA A 126 -5.16 -4.99 6.27
CA ALA A 126 -4.89 -3.68 6.85
C ALA A 126 -4.13 -2.81 5.84
N SER A 127 -4.38 -1.51 5.87
CA SER A 127 -3.64 -0.54 5.06
C SER A 127 -3.58 0.79 5.80
N ASN A 128 -2.38 1.35 5.87
CA ASN A 128 -2.17 2.70 6.35
C ASN A 128 -1.00 3.31 5.57
N GLY A 129 -1.13 4.57 5.16
CA GLY A 129 -0.09 5.23 4.36
C GLY A 129 0.18 4.56 3.01
N GLY A 130 -0.80 3.85 2.44
CA GLY A 130 -0.67 3.18 1.15
C GLY A 130 0.07 1.85 1.17
N ILE A 131 0.40 1.30 2.33
CA ILE A 131 1.05 -0.01 2.47
C ILE A 131 0.00 -1.06 2.81
N PRO A 132 -0.40 -1.93 1.87
CA PRO A 132 -1.34 -3.01 2.14
C PRO A 132 -0.64 -4.19 2.83
N VAL A 133 -1.21 -4.66 3.92
CA VAL A 133 -0.70 -5.77 4.72
C VAL A 133 -1.79 -6.80 4.93
N LEU A 134 -1.48 -8.08 4.74
CA LEU A 134 -2.31 -9.20 5.16
C LEU A 134 -1.79 -9.68 6.52
N GLU A 135 -2.49 -9.28 7.58
CA GLU A 135 -2.18 -9.64 8.97
C GLU A 135 -2.85 -10.96 9.36
N ASN A 136 -2.29 -11.62 10.36
CA ASN A 136 -2.77 -12.92 10.86
C ASN A 136 -2.98 -13.92 9.71
N ALA A 137 -2.03 -13.90 8.77
CA ALA A 137 -2.13 -14.70 7.56
C ALA A 137 -2.02 -16.18 7.87
N GLU A 138 -2.86 -16.98 7.25
CA GLU A 138 -2.88 -18.44 7.32
C GLU A 138 -2.90 -19.02 5.91
N ILE A 139 -2.17 -20.12 5.70
CA ILE A 139 -2.17 -20.84 4.43
C ILE A 139 -3.45 -21.70 4.37
N VAL A 140 -4.29 -21.43 3.36
CA VAL A 140 -5.48 -22.24 3.11
C VAL A 140 -5.03 -23.53 2.42
N LYS A 141 -5.06 -24.64 3.14
CA LYS A 141 -4.79 -25.97 2.57
C LYS A 141 -6.01 -26.41 1.75
N LYS A 142 -5.78 -26.76 0.50
CA LYS A 142 -6.79 -27.46 -0.33
C LYS A 142 -6.82 -28.93 0.03
#